data_e5351d9093bfa419492ad77c58a574cf
#
_entry.id   e5351d9093bfa419492ad77c58a574cf
#
_cell.length_a   1.000
_cell.length_b   1.000
_cell.length_c   1.000
_cell.angle_alpha   90.00
_cell.angle_beta   90.00
_cell.angle_gamma   90.00
#
_symmetry.space_group_name_H-M   'P 1'
#
loop_
_entity.id
_entity.type
_entity.pdbx_description
1 polymer ?
#
loop_
_entity_poly.entity_id
_entity_poly.type
_entity_poly.pdbx_seq_one_letter_code
_entity_poly.pdbx_strand_id
1 'polypeptide(L)'
;MDYRLELVQVPVSDVDRAIDFYTQRAGFVLDHDHEVGGGIRFVQLTPPGSAASIAIGTGLTEMAPGSLEGLLLVVTDIEAARADLIGRGVDPGEVQDFPWGRFLFFADPDGNRWQVQQGVPQAAG
;
A
#
# COMPACT_ATOMS: atom_id res chain seq x y z
N MET A 1 26.53 -6.50 -7.77
CA MET A 1 25.29 -7.22 -7.41
C MET A 1 24.15 -6.23 -7.30
N ASP A 2 23.09 -6.41 -8.07
CA ASP A 2 21.92 -5.55 -7.99
C ASP A 2 20.92 -6.13 -7.01
N TYR A 3 20.37 -5.29 -6.14
CA TYR A 3 19.33 -5.70 -5.21
C TYR A 3 18.07 -4.89 -5.52
N ARG A 4 16.98 -5.59 -5.84
CA ARG A 4 15.68 -4.95 -6.09
C ARG A 4 14.72 -5.34 -4.98
N LEU A 5 13.99 -4.34 -4.47
CA LEU A 5 12.95 -4.62 -3.51
C LEU A 5 11.80 -5.33 -4.23
N GLU A 6 11.50 -6.55 -3.81
CA GLU A 6 10.43 -7.34 -4.42
C GLU A 6 9.08 -7.07 -3.77
N LEU A 7 9.02 -7.27 -2.47
CA LEU A 7 7.77 -7.05 -1.73
C LEU A 7 8.03 -6.77 -0.26
N VAL A 8 7.02 -6.20 0.39
CA VAL A 8 6.96 -5.98 1.84
C VAL A 8 5.73 -6.70 2.36
N GLN A 9 5.87 -7.42 3.48
CA GLN A 9 4.74 -8.08 4.12
C GLN A 9 3.97 -7.08 4.97
N VAL A 10 2.64 -7.07 4.79
CA VAL A 10 1.73 -6.19 5.53
C VAL A 10 0.87 -7.06 6.43
N PRO A 11 0.95 -6.89 7.76
CA PRO A 11 0.23 -7.76 8.70
C PRO A 11 -1.26 -7.39 8.75
N VAL A 12 -2.12 -8.35 8.42
CA VAL A 12 -3.57 -8.16 8.44
C VAL A 12 -4.26 -9.28 9.22
N SER A 13 -5.41 -9.00 9.80
CA SER A 13 -6.18 -9.97 10.57
C SER A 13 -7.18 -10.74 9.72
N ASP A 14 -7.65 -10.14 8.63
CA ASP A 14 -8.66 -10.72 7.74
C ASP A 14 -8.21 -10.52 6.30
N VAL A 15 -7.74 -11.61 5.68
CA VAL A 15 -7.13 -11.55 4.35
C VAL A 15 -8.14 -11.12 3.29
N ASP A 16 -9.37 -11.64 3.33
CA ASP A 16 -10.38 -11.28 2.34
C ASP A 16 -10.79 -9.81 2.45
N ARG A 17 -10.92 -9.29 3.66
CA ARG A 17 -11.19 -7.87 3.88
C ARG A 17 -10.03 -7.02 3.36
N ALA A 18 -8.81 -7.44 3.59
CA ALA A 18 -7.63 -6.73 3.11
C ALA A 18 -7.54 -6.74 1.58
N ILE A 19 -7.83 -7.88 0.94
CA ILE A 19 -7.88 -7.95 -0.53
C ILE A 19 -8.90 -6.93 -1.06
N ASP A 20 -10.10 -6.90 -0.47
CA ASP A 20 -11.14 -5.97 -0.91
C ASP A 20 -10.66 -4.51 -0.77
N PHE A 21 -10.06 -4.17 0.36
CA PHE A 21 -9.55 -2.82 0.58
C PHE A 21 -8.47 -2.46 -0.46
N TYR A 22 -7.46 -3.30 -0.60
CA TYR A 22 -6.34 -2.95 -1.47
C TYR A 22 -6.72 -2.94 -2.95
N THR A 23 -7.65 -3.78 -3.39
CA THR A 23 -8.12 -3.77 -4.78
C THR A 23 -9.13 -2.67 -5.04
N GLN A 24 -10.17 -2.55 -4.22
CA GLN A 24 -11.29 -1.65 -4.48
C GLN A 24 -11.07 -0.24 -3.96
N ARG A 25 -10.39 -0.09 -2.83
CA ARG A 25 -10.20 1.21 -2.19
C ARG A 25 -8.85 1.83 -2.53
N ALA A 26 -7.79 1.05 -2.57
CA ALA A 26 -6.46 1.55 -2.92
C ALA A 26 -6.14 1.41 -4.40
N GLY A 27 -6.88 0.57 -5.13
CA GLY A 27 -6.70 0.40 -6.57
C GLY A 27 -5.52 -0.47 -6.96
N PHE A 28 -5.01 -1.30 -6.05
CA PHE A 28 -3.89 -2.19 -6.35
C PHE A 28 -4.36 -3.37 -7.20
N VAL A 29 -3.43 -3.97 -7.92
CA VAL A 29 -3.69 -5.15 -8.76
C VAL A 29 -3.40 -6.41 -7.95
N LEU A 30 -4.35 -7.34 -7.94
CA LEU A 30 -4.14 -8.65 -7.32
C LEU A 30 -3.35 -9.53 -8.29
N ASP A 31 -2.14 -9.91 -7.90
CA ASP A 31 -1.27 -10.73 -8.75
C ASP A 31 -1.38 -12.21 -8.45
N HIS A 32 -1.38 -12.56 -7.17
CA HIS A 32 -1.39 -13.96 -6.72
C HIS A 32 -2.24 -14.10 -5.46
N ASP A 33 -2.93 -15.25 -5.37
CA ASP A 33 -3.67 -15.65 -4.17
C ASP A 33 -3.61 -17.17 -4.10
N HIS A 34 -2.76 -17.69 -3.21
CA HIS A 34 -2.50 -19.11 -3.10
C HIS A 34 -2.60 -19.60 -1.66
N GLU A 35 -3.30 -20.70 -1.47
CA GLU A 35 -3.23 -21.47 -0.24
C GLU A 35 -2.22 -22.59 -0.46
N VAL A 36 -1.19 -22.63 0.40
CA VAL A 36 -0.06 -23.53 0.21
C VAL A 36 0.01 -24.66 1.26
N GLY A 37 -1.10 -24.92 1.94
CA GLY A 37 -1.15 -25.94 2.97
C GLY A 37 -0.65 -25.44 4.32
N GLY A 38 -0.89 -26.23 5.38
CA GLY A 38 -0.46 -25.87 6.72
C GLY A 38 -1.11 -24.61 7.28
N GLY A 39 -2.24 -24.18 6.74
CA GLY A 39 -2.89 -22.94 7.14
C GLY A 39 -2.23 -21.69 6.60
N ILE A 40 -1.36 -21.82 5.61
CA ILE A 40 -0.64 -20.68 5.03
C ILE A 40 -1.36 -20.23 3.77
N ARG A 41 -1.64 -18.92 3.69
CA ARG A 41 -2.18 -18.28 2.49
C ARG A 41 -1.28 -17.12 2.12
N PHE A 42 -0.90 -17.04 0.85
CA PHE A 42 -0.04 -15.97 0.30
C PHE A 42 -0.82 -15.20 -0.75
N VAL A 43 -0.91 -13.89 -0.55
CA VAL A 43 -1.57 -12.98 -1.49
C VAL A 43 -0.59 -11.86 -1.83
N GLN A 44 -0.38 -11.63 -3.12
CA GLN A 44 0.49 -10.55 -3.59
C GLN A 44 -0.32 -9.53 -4.37
N LEU A 45 -0.15 -8.26 -4.00
CA LEU A 45 -0.81 -7.14 -4.65
C LEU A 45 0.25 -6.10 -5.02
N THR A 46 0.05 -5.44 -6.15
CA THR A 46 1.01 -4.45 -6.64
C THR A 46 0.31 -3.13 -6.93
N PRO A 47 0.80 -2.01 -6.37
CA PRO A 47 0.32 -0.69 -6.78
C PRO A 47 0.55 -0.48 -8.28
N PRO A 48 -0.40 0.12 -9.03
CA PRO A 48 -0.19 0.37 -10.45
C PRO A 48 1.10 1.15 -10.70
N GLY A 49 1.92 0.66 -11.62
CA GLY A 49 3.17 1.30 -11.98
C GLY A 49 4.35 1.03 -11.04
N SER A 50 4.14 0.25 -9.98
CA SER A 50 5.21 -0.07 -9.02
C SER A 50 5.94 -1.34 -9.43
N ALA A 51 7.27 -1.37 -9.23
CA ALA A 51 8.05 -2.58 -9.37
C ALA A 51 7.98 -3.46 -8.13
N ALA A 52 7.79 -2.85 -6.97
CA ALA A 52 7.65 -3.57 -5.69
C ALA A 52 6.18 -3.79 -5.35
N SER A 53 5.93 -4.85 -4.61
CA SER A 53 4.59 -5.30 -4.24
C SER A 53 4.42 -5.33 -2.73
N ILE A 54 3.21 -5.66 -2.29
CA ILE A 54 2.96 -6.07 -0.91
C ILE A 54 2.48 -7.51 -0.91
N ALA A 55 2.74 -8.20 0.20
CA ALA A 55 2.18 -9.52 0.47
C ALA A 55 1.34 -9.43 1.74
N ILE A 56 0.13 -9.97 1.66
CA ILE A 56 -0.74 -10.18 2.81
C ILE A 56 -1.09 -11.66 2.87
N GLY A 57 -1.49 -12.15 4.01
CA GLY A 57 -1.84 -13.55 4.08
C GLY A 57 -1.97 -14.05 5.50
N THR A 58 -1.97 -15.38 5.61
CA THR A 58 -2.04 -16.11 6.88
C THR A 58 -0.75 -16.90 7.07
N GLY A 59 -0.14 -16.77 8.24
CA GLY A 59 1.08 -17.52 8.56
C GLY A 59 2.34 -17.01 7.90
N LEU A 60 2.35 -15.77 7.41
CA LEU A 60 3.50 -15.18 6.71
C LEU A 60 4.41 -14.36 7.60
N THR A 61 3.87 -13.75 8.63
CA THR A 61 4.62 -12.84 9.50
C THR A 61 4.12 -12.93 10.92
N GLU A 62 5.00 -12.64 11.87
CA GLU A 62 4.65 -12.56 13.29
C GLU A 62 4.31 -11.13 13.71
N MET A 63 4.37 -10.15 12.81
CA MET A 63 3.96 -8.79 13.13
C MET A 63 2.47 -8.77 13.51
N ALA A 64 2.13 -7.98 14.52
CA ALA A 64 0.75 -7.78 14.91
C ALA A 64 -0.03 -7.11 13.77
N PRO A 65 -1.27 -7.55 13.48
CA PRO A 65 -2.08 -6.88 12.47
C PRO A 65 -2.19 -5.38 12.75
N GLY A 66 -2.02 -4.57 11.70
CA GLY A 66 -2.12 -3.12 11.82
C GLY A 66 -0.88 -2.42 12.36
N SER A 67 0.19 -3.15 12.65
CA SER A 67 1.37 -2.57 13.28
C SER A 67 2.35 -1.90 12.31
N LEU A 68 2.18 -2.11 11.01
CA LEU A 68 3.12 -1.59 10.02
C LEU A 68 2.80 -0.13 9.72
N GLU A 69 3.86 0.68 9.60
CA GLU A 69 3.73 2.07 9.18
C GLU A 69 4.91 2.45 8.30
N GLY A 70 4.77 3.56 7.56
CA GLY A 70 5.88 4.06 6.78
C GLY A 70 5.96 3.53 5.36
N LEU A 71 4.94 2.80 4.88
CA LEU A 71 4.86 2.47 3.47
C LEU A 71 4.57 3.75 2.69
N LEU A 72 5.41 4.04 1.70
CA LEU A 72 5.34 5.28 0.95
C LEU A 72 5.09 5.01 -0.53
N LEU A 73 4.03 5.62 -1.04
CA LEU A 73 3.72 5.65 -2.47
C LEU A 73 4.07 7.03 -3.01
N VAL A 74 4.63 7.10 -4.20
CA VAL A 74 4.94 8.35 -4.87
C VAL A 74 4.01 8.53 -6.07
N VAL A 75 3.41 9.71 -6.17
CA VAL A 75 2.53 10.07 -7.29
C VAL A 75 3.04 11.37 -7.94
N THR A 76 2.61 11.62 -9.17
CA THR A 76 2.98 12.86 -9.86
C THR A 76 2.07 14.02 -9.47
N ASP A 77 0.81 13.73 -9.13
CA ASP A 77 -0.20 14.74 -8.80
C ASP A 77 -0.98 14.28 -7.58
N ILE A 78 -0.68 14.87 -6.44
CA ILE A 78 -1.28 14.43 -5.17
C ILE A 78 -2.75 14.84 -5.05
N GLU A 79 -3.17 15.92 -5.71
CA GLU A 79 -4.57 16.31 -5.71
C GLU A 79 -5.41 15.28 -6.49
N ALA A 80 -4.88 14.77 -7.61
CA ALA A 80 -5.54 13.70 -8.36
C ALA A 80 -5.58 12.41 -7.56
N ALA A 81 -4.52 12.09 -6.82
CA ALA A 81 -4.48 10.91 -5.95
C ALA A 81 -5.52 11.03 -4.84
N ARG A 82 -5.65 12.20 -4.24
CA ARG A 82 -6.66 12.46 -3.21
C ARG A 82 -8.07 12.25 -3.76
N ALA A 83 -8.35 12.80 -4.92
CA ALA A 83 -9.65 12.64 -5.57
C ALA A 83 -9.97 11.16 -5.88
N ASP A 84 -8.96 10.41 -6.33
CA ASP A 84 -9.12 8.98 -6.60
C ASP A 84 -9.45 8.20 -5.32
N LEU A 85 -8.72 8.45 -4.24
CA LEU A 85 -8.99 7.79 -2.95
C LEU A 85 -10.38 8.11 -2.43
N ILE A 86 -10.78 9.38 -2.48
CA ILE A 86 -12.12 9.80 -2.05
C ILE A 86 -13.18 9.11 -2.91
N GLY A 87 -12.98 9.05 -4.21
CA GLY A 87 -13.90 8.40 -5.13
C GLY A 87 -14.03 6.89 -4.87
N ARG A 88 -13.03 6.27 -4.28
CA ARG A 88 -13.03 4.86 -3.88
C ARG A 88 -13.49 4.64 -2.43
N GLY A 89 -13.87 5.70 -1.74
CA GLY A 89 -14.40 5.62 -0.38
C GLY A 89 -13.35 5.68 0.72
N VAL A 90 -12.15 6.14 0.41
CA VAL A 90 -11.10 6.37 1.41
C VAL A 90 -11.01 7.87 1.68
N ASP A 91 -11.03 8.26 2.95
CA ASP A 91 -10.82 9.65 3.33
C ASP A 91 -9.37 9.83 3.81
N PRO A 92 -8.49 10.40 2.98
CA PRO A 92 -7.10 10.64 3.37
C PRO A 92 -6.90 11.97 4.09
N GLY A 93 -7.99 12.70 4.37
CA GLY A 93 -7.91 14.06 4.89
C GLY A 93 -7.38 15.06 3.85
N GLU A 94 -6.85 16.15 4.33
CA GLU A 94 -6.30 17.20 3.47
C GLU A 94 -4.85 16.91 3.12
N VAL A 95 -4.40 17.44 1.98
CA VAL A 95 -2.98 17.42 1.62
C VAL A 95 -2.21 18.22 2.67
N GLN A 96 -1.12 17.64 3.18
CA GLN A 96 -0.26 18.27 4.16
C GLN A 96 1.06 18.65 3.51
N ASP A 97 1.45 19.90 3.67
CA ASP A 97 2.68 20.42 3.11
C ASP A 97 3.76 20.50 4.19
N PHE A 98 4.88 19.83 3.93
CA PHE A 98 6.06 19.87 4.78
C PHE A 98 7.24 20.40 3.98
N PRO A 99 8.33 20.84 4.65
CA PRO A 99 9.53 21.30 3.91
C PRO A 99 10.09 20.27 2.92
N TRP A 100 9.85 18.99 3.18
CA TRP A 100 10.37 17.89 2.35
C TRP A 100 9.36 17.35 1.33
N GLY A 101 8.14 17.89 1.25
CA GLY A 101 7.19 17.49 0.23
C GLY A 101 5.73 17.61 0.63
N ARG A 102 4.87 17.20 -0.28
CA ARG A 102 3.42 17.22 -0.10
C ARG A 102 2.95 15.78 0.13
N PHE A 103 2.12 15.57 1.15
CA PHE A 103 1.75 14.24 1.61
C PHE A 103 0.25 14.08 1.83
N LEU A 104 -0.20 12.85 1.64
CA LEU A 104 -1.48 12.33 2.15
C LEU A 104 -1.20 11.10 3.00
N PHE A 105 -2.15 10.77 3.86
CA PHE A 105 -2.03 9.62 4.75
C PHE A 105 -3.32 8.83 4.73
N PHE A 106 -3.21 7.50 4.70
CA PHE A 106 -4.37 6.64 4.88
C PHE A 106 -3.95 5.35 5.59
N ALA A 107 -4.94 4.61 6.07
CA ALA A 107 -4.72 3.34 6.74
C ALA A 107 -5.61 2.26 6.12
N ASP A 108 -5.13 1.01 6.17
CA ASP A 108 -5.97 -0.12 5.81
C ASP A 108 -6.93 -0.47 6.96
N PRO A 109 -7.83 -1.46 6.79
CA PRO A 109 -8.81 -1.78 7.83
C PRO A 109 -8.21 -2.21 9.17
N ASP A 110 -7.00 -2.76 9.18
CA ASP A 110 -6.31 -3.13 10.41
C ASP A 110 -5.55 -1.98 11.05
N GLY A 111 -5.36 -0.89 10.33
CA GLY A 111 -4.61 0.26 10.82
C GLY A 111 -3.18 0.35 10.33
N ASN A 112 -2.74 -0.50 9.38
CA ASN A 112 -1.45 -0.32 8.74
C ASN A 112 -1.44 1.01 8.00
N ARG A 113 -0.39 1.82 8.22
CA ARG A 113 -0.38 3.22 7.78
C ARG A 113 0.46 3.43 6.55
N TRP A 114 -0.15 4.10 5.60
CA TRP A 114 0.43 4.44 4.30
C TRP A 114 0.61 5.94 4.17
N GLN A 115 1.63 6.32 3.42
CA GLN A 115 1.88 7.70 3.02
C GLN A 115 1.86 7.78 1.50
N VAL A 116 1.33 8.88 0.98
CA VAL A 116 1.39 9.22 -0.44
C VAL A 116 2.12 10.53 -0.56
N GLN A 117 3.18 10.57 -1.35
CA GLN A 117 4.00 11.76 -1.56
C GLN A 117 3.95 12.18 -3.02
N GLN A 118 3.77 13.48 -3.24
CA GLN A 118 3.95 14.01 -4.58
C GLN A 118 5.44 14.05 -4.89
N GLY A 119 5.84 13.36 -5.96
CA GLY A 119 7.21 13.38 -6.42
C GLY A 119 7.58 14.75 -6.91
N VAL A 120 8.78 15.20 -6.58
CA VAL A 120 9.31 16.42 -7.16
C VAL A 120 9.93 16.09 -8.52
N PRO A 121 9.80 16.95 -9.52
CA PRO A 121 10.49 16.76 -10.79
C PRO A 121 11.99 16.61 -10.54
N GLN A 122 12.56 15.54 -11.08
CA GLN A 122 13.99 15.31 -10.95
C GLN A 122 14.73 16.20 -11.93
N ALA A 123 15.45 17.16 -11.41
CA ALA A 123 16.17 18.12 -12.27
C ALA A 123 17.25 17.44 -13.11
N ALA A 124 17.83 16.39 -12.61
CA ALA A 124 18.93 15.69 -13.27
C ALA A 124 18.71 14.19 -13.38
N GLY A 125 17.48 13.81 -13.46
CA GLY A 125 17.15 12.40 -13.63
C GLY A 125 17.11 11.61 -12.37
#